data_cc1102c12d9c9184bde8c124e6084590
#
_entry.id   cc1102c12d9c9184bde8c124e6084590
#
_cell.length_a   1.000
_cell.length_b   1.000
_cell.length_c   1.000
_cell.angle_alpha   90.00
_cell.angle_beta   90.00
_cell.angle_gamma   90.00
#
_symmetry.space_group_name_H-M   'P 1'
#
loop_
_entity.id
_entity.type
_entity.pdbx_description
1 polymer ?
#
loop_
_entity_poly.entity_id
_entity_poly.type
_entity_poly.pdbx_seq_one_letter_code
_entity_poly.pdbx_strand_id
1 'polypeptide(L)'
;VTITRDNPADTLHLGKEVSLKIYDRREIAGGKSRYQIVQQPCYKRKSEVRNDRRGDVLLLINGMPLIHIELKRTGVHISQAVKQIEKYTYEGHFTGLFSLIQIFVAMTPEETLYFANPGSDGIFNKDYQFHWADFNNEPINDWRKIASELLSIPMAHQLIGFYTVADNSDGILKVMRSYQFYAANAISNRVATTDWKKPDIR
;
A
#
# COMPACT_ATOMS: atom_id res chain seq x y z
N VAL A 1 14.15 -10.09 7.95
CA VAL A 1 13.58 -11.44 8.05
C VAL A 1 14.68 -12.44 7.81
N THR A 2 14.86 -13.38 8.73
CA THR A 2 15.77 -14.52 8.56
C THR A 2 14.98 -15.73 8.13
N ILE A 3 15.42 -16.37 7.08
CA ILE A 3 14.84 -17.62 6.56
C ILE A 3 15.90 -18.71 6.55
N THR A 4 15.51 -19.93 6.84
CA THR A 4 16.35 -21.12 6.62
C THR A 4 16.06 -21.65 5.23
N ARG A 5 17.09 -21.91 4.44
CA ARG A 5 16.90 -22.49 3.10
C ARG A 5 16.57 -23.96 3.22
N ASP A 6 15.43 -24.34 2.73
CA ASP A 6 14.87 -25.70 2.82
C ASP A 6 14.72 -26.41 1.47
N ASN A 7 15.18 -25.78 0.38
CA ASN A 7 15.11 -26.38 -0.96
C ASN A 7 16.14 -27.52 -1.09
N PRO A 8 15.71 -28.80 -1.17
CA PRO A 8 16.59 -29.94 -1.26
C PRO A 8 17.41 -30.01 -2.58
N ALA A 9 16.98 -29.27 -3.60
CA ALA A 9 17.74 -29.17 -4.86
C ALA A 9 18.95 -28.23 -4.76
N ASP A 10 18.99 -27.33 -3.77
CA ASP A 10 20.11 -26.43 -3.49
C ASP A 10 20.98 -26.99 -2.36
N THR A 11 21.71 -28.07 -2.63
CA THR A 11 22.52 -28.78 -1.64
C THR A 11 23.64 -27.91 -1.05
N LEU A 12 24.10 -26.89 -1.77
CA LEU A 12 25.17 -25.99 -1.31
C LEU A 12 24.70 -25.05 -0.18
N HIS A 13 23.43 -24.73 -0.15
CA HIS A 13 22.86 -23.73 0.77
C HIS A 13 21.77 -24.33 1.70
N LEU A 14 21.45 -25.61 1.56
CA LEU A 14 20.47 -26.29 2.38
C LEU A 14 20.82 -26.15 3.88
N GLY A 15 19.86 -25.77 4.69
CA GLY A 15 20.01 -25.56 6.13
C GLY A 15 20.73 -24.27 6.53
N LYS A 16 21.23 -23.47 5.58
CA LYS A 16 21.85 -22.18 5.90
C LYS A 16 20.81 -21.11 6.15
N GLU A 17 21.01 -20.34 7.19
CA GLU A 17 20.21 -19.14 7.46
C GLU A 17 20.67 -17.99 6.56
N VAL A 18 19.70 -17.28 6.00
CA VAL A 18 19.90 -16.08 5.21
C VAL A 18 19.02 -14.96 5.74
N SER A 19 19.63 -13.85 6.12
CA SER A 19 18.90 -12.64 6.47
C SER A 19 18.56 -11.86 5.20
N LEU A 20 17.26 -11.78 4.89
CA LEU A 20 16.76 -11.02 3.76
C LEU A 20 16.35 -9.62 4.23
N LYS A 21 16.96 -8.60 3.62
CA LYS A 21 16.48 -7.23 3.71
C LYS A 21 15.35 -7.05 2.70
N ILE A 22 14.14 -7.24 3.17
CA ILE A 22 12.94 -7.23 2.31
C ILE A 22 12.58 -5.81 1.91
N TYR A 23 12.75 -4.85 2.85
CA TYR A 23 12.30 -3.48 2.71
C TYR A 23 13.14 -2.55 3.59
N ASP A 24 13.58 -1.43 3.02
CA ASP A 24 14.20 -0.36 3.79
C ASP A 24 13.35 0.91 3.69
N ARG A 25 12.57 1.18 4.74
CA ARG A 25 11.66 2.32 4.77
C ARG A 25 12.35 3.68 4.63
N ARG A 26 13.65 3.78 4.94
CA ARG A 26 14.43 5.03 4.89
C ARG A 26 15.06 5.29 3.54
N GLU A 27 15.19 4.26 2.72
CA GLU A 27 15.86 4.36 1.43
C GLU A 27 14.86 4.45 0.29
N ILE A 28 14.39 5.67 0.06
CA ILE A 28 13.42 5.96 -1.00
C ILE A 28 14.19 6.29 -2.27
N ALA A 29 13.93 5.53 -3.34
CA ALA A 29 14.51 5.75 -4.68
C ALA A 29 16.04 5.76 -4.76
N GLY A 30 16.76 5.30 -3.72
CA GLY A 30 18.23 5.27 -3.66
C GLY A 30 18.88 4.11 -4.39
N GLY A 31 18.13 3.34 -5.19
CA GLY A 31 18.64 2.25 -6.04
C GLY A 31 18.77 0.89 -5.37
N LYS A 32 18.56 0.78 -4.05
CA LYS A 32 18.59 -0.51 -3.34
C LYS A 32 17.25 -1.22 -3.31
N SER A 33 16.14 -0.49 -3.55
CA SER A 33 14.81 -1.04 -3.69
C SER A 33 14.40 -1.07 -5.16
N ARG A 34 13.84 -2.21 -5.60
CA ARG A 34 13.27 -2.35 -6.93
C ARG A 34 11.76 -2.10 -6.86
N TYR A 35 11.29 -1.13 -7.63
CA TYR A 35 9.87 -0.83 -7.78
C TYR A 35 9.35 -1.46 -9.06
N GLN A 36 8.18 -2.07 -8.99
CA GLN A 36 7.60 -2.82 -10.08
C GLN A 36 6.10 -2.54 -10.17
N ILE A 37 5.58 -2.52 -11.40
CA ILE A 37 4.16 -2.44 -11.69
C ILE A 37 3.78 -3.73 -12.41
N VAL A 38 2.75 -4.40 -11.90
CA VAL A 38 2.14 -5.56 -12.54
C VAL A 38 0.76 -5.18 -13.02
N GLN A 39 0.53 -5.34 -14.32
CA GLN A 39 -0.79 -5.17 -14.91
C GLN A 39 -1.52 -6.51 -14.94
N GLN A 40 -2.80 -6.47 -14.66
CA GLN A 40 -3.72 -7.61 -14.71
C GLN A 40 -3.21 -8.85 -13.93
N PRO A 41 -2.83 -8.67 -12.63
CA PRO A 41 -2.43 -9.82 -11.82
C PRO A 41 -3.54 -10.86 -11.76
N CYS A 42 -3.16 -12.14 -11.89
CA CYS A 42 -4.10 -13.24 -11.80
C CYS A 42 -4.11 -13.80 -10.38
N TYR A 43 -5.25 -13.70 -9.70
CA TYR A 43 -5.50 -14.30 -8.39
C TYR A 43 -6.13 -15.66 -8.59
N LYS A 44 -5.39 -16.71 -8.28
CA LYS A 44 -5.86 -18.09 -8.46
C LYS A 44 -7.01 -18.40 -7.51
N ARG A 45 -7.99 -19.15 -8.01
CA ARG A 45 -9.10 -19.68 -7.21
C ARG A 45 -8.59 -20.56 -6.07
N LYS A 46 -9.26 -20.53 -4.94
CA LYS A 46 -8.95 -21.37 -3.78
C LYS A 46 -9.79 -22.64 -3.70
N SER A 47 -10.80 -22.77 -4.51
CA SER A 47 -11.65 -23.95 -4.61
C SER A 47 -12.15 -24.13 -6.04
N GLU A 48 -12.57 -25.32 -6.39
CA GLU A 48 -13.11 -25.60 -7.73
C GLU A 48 -14.42 -24.88 -8.02
N VAL A 49 -15.12 -24.44 -6.99
CA VAL A 49 -16.38 -23.70 -7.08
C VAL A 49 -16.17 -22.22 -7.43
N ARG A 50 -14.95 -21.69 -7.21
CA ARG A 50 -14.63 -20.28 -7.45
C ARG A 50 -13.79 -20.10 -8.72
N ASN A 51 -13.98 -18.99 -9.39
CA ASN A 51 -13.18 -18.63 -10.55
C ASN A 51 -11.92 -17.87 -10.17
N ASP A 52 -10.88 -17.99 -11.01
CA ASP A 52 -9.75 -17.09 -10.98
C ASP A 52 -10.24 -15.65 -11.12
N ARG A 53 -9.58 -14.72 -10.43
CA ARG A 53 -9.85 -13.29 -10.57
C ARG A 53 -8.67 -12.59 -11.18
N ARG A 54 -8.94 -11.50 -11.87
CA ARG A 54 -7.92 -10.65 -12.45
C ARG A 54 -8.12 -9.25 -11.88
N GLY A 55 -7.11 -8.75 -11.18
CA GLY A 55 -7.05 -7.36 -10.75
C GLY A 55 -6.56 -6.47 -11.88
N ASP A 56 -6.55 -5.15 -11.67
CA ASP A 56 -6.10 -4.21 -12.69
C ASP A 56 -4.61 -3.91 -12.56
N VAL A 57 -4.16 -3.40 -11.40
CA VAL A 57 -2.75 -3.02 -11.19
C VAL A 57 -2.28 -3.39 -9.79
N LEU A 58 -1.01 -3.83 -9.70
CA LEU A 58 -0.29 -3.96 -8.43
C LEU A 58 0.99 -3.12 -8.47
N LEU A 59 1.27 -2.42 -7.38
CA LEU A 59 2.58 -1.85 -7.12
C LEU A 59 3.35 -2.75 -6.15
N LEU A 60 4.59 -3.08 -6.53
CA LEU A 60 5.46 -3.94 -5.76
C LEU A 60 6.74 -3.22 -5.38
N ILE A 61 7.25 -3.55 -4.20
CA ILE A 61 8.61 -3.18 -3.77
C ILE A 61 9.37 -4.49 -3.51
N ASN A 62 10.47 -4.68 -4.21
CA ASN A 62 11.29 -5.89 -4.12
C ASN A 62 10.51 -7.19 -4.35
N GLY A 63 9.54 -7.16 -5.27
CA GLY A 63 8.68 -8.30 -5.57
C GLY A 63 7.49 -8.50 -4.62
N MET A 64 7.38 -7.70 -3.56
CA MET A 64 6.25 -7.76 -2.63
C MET A 64 5.10 -6.88 -3.13
N PRO A 65 3.90 -7.42 -3.36
CA PRO A 65 2.73 -6.63 -3.70
C PRO A 65 2.26 -5.85 -2.48
N LEU A 66 2.33 -4.52 -2.53
CA LEU A 66 2.01 -3.67 -1.39
C LEU A 66 0.77 -2.81 -1.61
N ILE A 67 0.49 -2.43 -2.86
CA ILE A 67 -0.70 -1.64 -3.20
C ILE A 67 -1.42 -2.33 -4.35
N HIS A 68 -2.71 -2.60 -4.16
CA HIS A 68 -3.62 -3.06 -5.21
C HIS A 68 -4.51 -1.92 -5.66
N ILE A 69 -4.59 -1.71 -6.97
CA ILE A 69 -5.39 -0.65 -7.59
C ILE A 69 -6.44 -1.31 -8.47
N GLU A 70 -7.69 -0.97 -8.22
CA GLU A 70 -8.84 -1.38 -9.02
C GLU A 70 -9.38 -0.20 -9.81
N LEU A 71 -9.50 -0.34 -11.12
CA LEU A 71 -9.85 0.73 -12.05
C LEU A 71 -11.27 0.57 -12.58
N LYS A 72 -11.96 1.68 -12.75
CA LYS A 72 -13.22 1.75 -13.47
C LYS A 72 -13.17 2.89 -14.50
N ARG A 73 -13.90 2.69 -15.60
CA ARG A 73 -14.02 3.70 -16.65
C ARG A 73 -14.85 4.90 -16.17
N THR A 74 -14.71 6.01 -16.87
CA THR A 74 -15.60 7.18 -16.77
C THR A 74 -17.07 6.77 -16.77
N GLY A 75 -17.86 7.43 -15.91
CA GLY A 75 -19.29 7.19 -15.76
C GLY A 75 -19.67 5.98 -14.89
N VAL A 76 -18.69 5.25 -14.37
CA VAL A 76 -18.92 4.19 -13.40
C VAL A 76 -18.66 4.73 -11.99
N HIS A 77 -19.62 4.58 -11.09
CA HIS A 77 -19.48 5.03 -9.71
C HIS A 77 -18.34 4.29 -8.99
N ILE A 78 -17.48 5.01 -8.29
CA ILE A 78 -16.27 4.45 -7.64
C ILE A 78 -16.56 3.32 -6.65
N SER A 79 -17.74 3.31 -6.05
CA SER A 79 -18.17 2.24 -5.16
C SER A 79 -18.16 0.85 -5.82
N GLN A 80 -18.22 0.77 -7.15
CA GLN A 80 -18.11 -0.51 -7.84
C GLN A 80 -16.67 -1.07 -7.78
N ALA A 81 -15.65 -0.21 -7.82
CA ALA A 81 -14.27 -0.62 -7.62
C ALA A 81 -14.06 -1.10 -6.17
N VAL A 82 -14.56 -0.34 -5.20
CA VAL A 82 -14.51 -0.74 -3.77
C VAL A 82 -15.17 -2.10 -3.56
N LYS A 83 -16.41 -2.29 -4.04
CA LYS A 83 -17.12 -3.58 -3.93
C LYS A 83 -16.41 -4.73 -4.61
N GLN A 84 -15.67 -4.47 -5.69
CA GLN A 84 -14.87 -5.49 -6.35
C GLN A 84 -13.69 -5.91 -5.50
N ILE A 85 -12.98 -4.97 -4.85
CA ILE A 85 -11.91 -5.25 -3.89
C ILE A 85 -12.47 -6.05 -2.69
N GLU A 86 -13.59 -5.61 -2.11
CA GLU A 86 -14.29 -6.33 -1.04
C GLU A 86 -14.61 -7.76 -1.44
N LYS A 87 -15.17 -7.95 -2.63
CA LYS A 87 -15.49 -9.28 -3.17
C LYS A 87 -14.25 -10.16 -3.26
N TYR A 88 -13.12 -9.64 -3.77
CA TYR A 88 -11.87 -10.41 -3.87
C TYR A 88 -11.34 -10.80 -2.49
N THR A 89 -11.47 -9.91 -1.50
CA THR A 89 -11.11 -10.21 -0.10
C THR A 89 -11.97 -11.34 0.46
N TYR A 90 -13.29 -11.26 0.36
CA TYR A 90 -14.21 -12.29 0.85
C TYR A 90 -14.08 -13.62 0.08
N GLU A 91 -13.69 -13.59 -1.17
CA GLU A 91 -13.38 -14.79 -1.94
C GLU A 91 -12.03 -15.41 -1.56
N GLY A 92 -11.23 -14.74 -0.71
CA GLY A 92 -9.95 -15.20 -0.22
C GLY A 92 -8.80 -15.07 -1.23
N HIS A 93 -8.88 -14.15 -2.19
CA HIS A 93 -7.84 -13.97 -3.20
C HIS A 93 -6.60 -13.24 -2.66
N PHE A 94 -6.75 -12.40 -1.63
CA PHE A 94 -5.64 -11.71 -0.99
C PHE A 94 -5.00 -12.53 0.14
N THR A 95 -4.38 -13.65 -0.25
CA THR A 95 -3.74 -14.59 0.68
C THR A 95 -2.39 -15.05 0.12
N GLY A 96 -1.59 -15.74 0.92
CA GLY A 96 -0.22 -16.09 0.55
C GLY A 96 0.59 -14.82 0.26
N LEU A 97 1.24 -14.72 -0.91
CA LEU A 97 2.00 -13.54 -1.29
C LEU A 97 1.12 -12.27 -1.33
N PHE A 98 -0.14 -12.39 -1.74
CA PHE A 98 -1.05 -11.24 -1.82
C PHE A 98 -1.59 -10.76 -0.46
N SER A 99 -1.35 -11.50 0.62
CA SER A 99 -1.63 -10.99 1.98
C SER A 99 -0.72 -9.82 2.38
N LEU A 100 0.36 -9.59 1.65
CA LEU A 100 1.27 -8.47 1.85
C LEU A 100 0.70 -7.12 1.34
N ILE A 101 -0.41 -7.15 0.60
CA ILE A 101 -1.08 -5.92 0.17
C ILE A 101 -1.56 -5.16 1.41
N GLN A 102 -1.04 -3.95 1.59
CA GLN A 102 -1.36 -3.10 2.74
C GLN A 102 -2.40 -2.04 2.39
N ILE A 103 -2.42 -1.58 1.15
CA ILE A 103 -3.29 -0.49 0.71
C ILE A 103 -4.07 -0.92 -0.51
N PHE A 104 -5.34 -0.61 -0.50
CA PHE A 104 -6.23 -0.67 -1.65
C PHE A 104 -6.49 0.73 -2.20
N VAL A 105 -6.56 0.83 -3.52
CA VAL A 105 -6.92 2.04 -4.24
C VAL A 105 -8.03 1.71 -5.23
N ALA A 106 -9.16 2.37 -5.09
CA ALA A 106 -10.24 2.35 -6.06
C ALA A 106 -10.17 3.64 -6.88
N MET A 107 -10.16 3.55 -8.21
CA MET A 107 -9.93 4.70 -9.07
C MET A 107 -10.84 4.70 -10.30
N THR A 108 -11.39 5.88 -10.59
CA THR A 108 -11.93 6.26 -11.88
C THR A 108 -11.08 7.42 -12.43
N PRO A 109 -11.26 7.87 -13.67
CA PRO A 109 -10.58 9.06 -14.17
C PRO A 109 -10.88 10.35 -13.36
N GLU A 110 -12.02 10.39 -12.68
CA GLU A 110 -12.55 11.58 -11.98
C GLU A 110 -12.53 11.46 -10.46
N GLU A 111 -12.23 10.28 -9.90
CA GLU A 111 -12.32 10.06 -8.45
C GLU A 111 -11.38 8.95 -8.00
N THR A 112 -10.76 9.12 -6.84
CA THR A 112 -9.90 8.09 -6.22
C THR A 112 -10.18 7.99 -4.74
N LEU A 113 -10.36 6.75 -4.27
CA LEU A 113 -10.40 6.39 -2.86
C LEU A 113 -9.22 5.49 -2.53
N TYR A 114 -8.59 5.70 -1.39
CA TYR A 114 -7.58 4.80 -0.85
C TYR A 114 -7.90 4.43 0.60
N PHE A 115 -7.53 3.21 0.99
CA PHE A 115 -7.80 2.68 2.32
C PHE A 115 -6.87 1.52 2.64
N ALA A 116 -6.64 1.27 3.93
CA ALA A 116 -5.85 0.15 4.38
C ALA A 116 -6.57 -1.18 4.15
N ASN A 117 -5.79 -2.24 3.92
CA ASN A 117 -6.33 -3.60 3.86
C ASN A 117 -6.79 -4.02 5.27
N PRO A 118 -8.06 -4.32 5.49
CA PRO A 118 -8.56 -4.73 6.80
C PRO A 118 -8.16 -6.16 7.21
N GLY A 119 -7.45 -6.89 6.32
CA GLY A 119 -7.12 -8.29 6.52
C GLY A 119 -8.25 -9.25 6.12
N SER A 120 -8.00 -10.56 6.27
CA SER A 120 -8.95 -11.60 5.84
C SER A 120 -10.26 -11.60 6.63
N ASP A 121 -10.18 -11.22 7.90
CA ASP A 121 -11.32 -11.23 8.84
C ASP A 121 -11.85 -9.80 9.11
N GLY A 122 -11.25 -8.82 8.45
CA GLY A 122 -11.58 -7.41 8.63
C GLY A 122 -12.85 -6.99 7.90
N ILE A 123 -13.53 -5.98 8.45
CA ILE A 123 -14.71 -5.39 7.88
C ILE A 123 -14.30 -4.11 7.12
N PHE A 124 -14.76 -4.00 5.87
CA PHE A 124 -14.59 -2.77 5.10
C PHE A 124 -15.50 -1.68 5.66
N ASN A 125 -14.88 -0.67 6.28
CA ASN A 125 -15.59 0.47 6.83
C ASN A 125 -15.45 1.68 5.91
N LYS A 126 -16.55 2.27 5.47
CA LYS A 126 -16.57 3.45 4.60
C LYS A 126 -15.89 4.67 5.23
N ASP A 127 -15.93 4.80 6.55
CA ASP A 127 -15.31 5.91 7.28
C ASP A 127 -13.76 5.90 7.19
N TYR A 128 -13.19 4.77 6.78
CA TYR A 128 -11.76 4.60 6.55
C TYR A 128 -11.38 4.59 5.06
N GLN A 129 -12.28 4.99 4.17
CA GLN A 129 -12.02 5.20 2.75
C GLN A 129 -11.82 6.69 2.51
N PHE A 130 -10.64 7.09 2.06
CA PHE A 130 -10.24 8.49 2.00
C PHE A 130 -9.96 8.93 0.57
N HIS A 131 -10.30 10.18 0.27
CA HIS A 131 -9.76 10.89 -0.88
C HIS A 131 -8.36 11.42 -0.55
N TRP A 132 -7.44 11.33 -1.52
CA TRP A 132 -6.20 12.08 -1.40
C TRP A 132 -6.50 13.55 -1.66
N ALA A 133 -5.95 14.43 -0.84
CA ALA A 133 -6.14 15.86 -0.97
C ALA A 133 -4.78 16.57 -1.01
N ASP A 134 -4.77 17.79 -1.50
CA ASP A 134 -3.60 18.65 -1.49
C ASP A 134 -3.33 19.22 -0.08
N PHE A 135 -2.32 20.09 0.02
CA PHE A 135 -1.95 20.77 1.27
C PHE A 135 -3.07 21.64 1.87
N ASN A 136 -3.97 22.15 1.05
CA ASN A 136 -5.13 22.94 1.48
C ASN A 136 -6.34 22.07 1.85
N ASN A 137 -6.15 20.75 1.84
CA ASN A 137 -7.20 19.75 2.06
C ASN A 137 -8.28 19.74 0.97
N GLU A 138 -7.94 20.17 -0.25
CA GLU A 138 -8.81 20.06 -1.41
C GLU A 138 -8.61 18.70 -2.09
N PRO A 139 -9.68 17.90 -2.29
CA PRO A 139 -9.59 16.59 -2.90
C PRO A 139 -9.01 16.64 -4.32
N ILE A 140 -8.06 15.76 -4.59
CA ILE A 140 -7.47 15.58 -5.90
C ILE A 140 -8.24 14.49 -6.64
N ASN A 141 -9.01 14.91 -7.65
CA ASN A 141 -9.89 14.02 -8.41
C ASN A 141 -9.28 13.55 -9.75
N ASP A 142 -8.28 14.24 -10.28
CA ASP A 142 -7.60 13.88 -11.54
C ASP A 142 -6.67 12.67 -11.30
N TRP A 143 -6.91 11.57 -12.02
CA TRP A 143 -6.10 10.36 -11.91
C TRP A 143 -4.61 10.58 -12.21
N ARG A 144 -4.27 11.54 -13.10
CA ARG A 144 -2.87 11.85 -13.45
C ARG A 144 -2.14 12.46 -12.26
N LYS A 145 -2.83 13.37 -11.55
CA LYS A 145 -2.29 13.95 -10.30
C LYS A 145 -2.16 12.89 -9.22
N ILE A 146 -3.17 12.01 -9.06
CA ILE A 146 -3.07 10.88 -8.12
C ILE A 146 -1.88 9.99 -8.48
N ALA A 147 -1.66 9.67 -9.75
CA ALA A 147 -0.53 8.85 -10.19
C ALA A 147 0.82 9.52 -9.91
N SER A 148 0.93 10.83 -10.09
CA SER A 148 2.16 11.59 -9.88
C SER A 148 2.43 11.98 -8.42
N GLU A 149 1.41 12.00 -7.57
CA GLU A 149 1.50 12.37 -6.15
C GLU A 149 1.39 11.13 -5.25
N LEU A 150 0.16 10.64 -5.00
CA LEU A 150 -0.09 9.51 -4.09
C LEU A 150 0.62 8.22 -4.50
N LEU A 151 0.58 7.89 -5.79
CA LEU A 151 1.15 6.65 -6.34
C LEU A 151 2.58 6.84 -6.87
N SER A 152 3.15 8.02 -6.75
CA SER A 152 4.57 8.23 -7.06
C SER A 152 5.46 7.35 -6.18
N ILE A 153 6.61 6.95 -6.70
CA ILE A 153 7.53 6.08 -5.94
C ILE A 153 7.90 6.69 -4.57
N PRO A 154 8.27 7.97 -4.43
CA PRO A 154 8.57 8.52 -3.12
C PRO A 154 7.39 8.46 -2.17
N MET A 155 6.19 8.85 -2.62
CA MET A 155 5.00 8.88 -1.78
C MET A 155 4.49 7.48 -1.43
N ALA A 156 4.34 6.59 -2.40
CA ALA A 156 3.88 5.22 -2.17
C ALA A 156 4.80 4.48 -1.19
N HIS A 157 6.12 4.68 -1.33
CA HIS A 157 7.10 4.11 -0.40
C HIS A 157 6.94 4.68 1.02
N GLN A 158 6.80 6.01 1.15
CA GLN A 158 6.60 6.66 2.44
C GLN A 158 5.29 6.23 3.09
N LEU A 159 4.22 6.15 2.31
CA LEU A 159 2.90 5.76 2.79
C LEU A 159 2.95 4.36 3.43
N ILE A 160 3.59 3.41 2.76
CA ILE A 160 3.80 2.06 3.28
C ILE A 160 4.76 2.06 4.48
N GLY A 161 5.87 2.78 4.40
CA GLY A 161 6.95 2.69 5.38
C GLY A 161 6.74 3.47 6.68
N PHE A 162 6.00 4.58 6.61
CA PHE A 162 5.89 5.52 7.72
C PHE A 162 4.45 5.91 8.09
N TYR A 163 3.52 5.87 7.12
CA TYR A 163 2.19 6.42 7.28
C TYR A 163 1.08 5.36 7.22
N THR A 164 1.48 4.10 7.32
CA THR A 164 0.60 2.96 7.54
C THR A 164 0.98 2.33 8.88
N VAL A 165 0.01 2.17 9.76
CA VAL A 165 0.22 1.73 11.14
C VAL A 165 -0.57 0.46 11.39
N ALA A 166 0.09 -0.57 11.93
CA ALA A 166 -0.59 -1.72 12.51
C ALA A 166 -0.99 -1.37 13.95
N ASP A 167 -2.28 -1.30 14.20
CA ASP A 167 -2.82 -1.01 15.52
C ASP A 167 -2.95 -2.32 16.32
N ASN A 168 -2.16 -2.45 17.37
CA ASN A 168 -2.18 -3.66 18.20
C ASN A 168 -3.45 -3.80 19.05
N SER A 169 -4.25 -2.73 19.20
CA SER A 169 -5.47 -2.77 20.01
C SER A 169 -6.60 -3.53 19.33
N ASP A 170 -6.68 -3.46 18.00
CA ASP A 170 -7.72 -4.10 17.20
C ASP A 170 -7.17 -5.01 16.09
N GLY A 171 -5.84 -5.07 15.92
CA GLY A 171 -5.19 -5.85 14.88
C GLY A 171 -5.38 -5.32 13.46
N ILE A 172 -5.92 -4.10 13.30
CA ILE A 172 -6.29 -3.53 12.01
C ILE A 172 -5.18 -2.60 11.51
N LEU A 173 -4.88 -2.72 10.23
CA LEU A 173 -3.99 -1.81 9.54
C LEU A 173 -4.72 -0.47 9.27
N LYS A 174 -4.07 0.63 9.59
CA LYS A 174 -4.60 1.98 9.39
C LYS A 174 -3.65 2.80 8.52
N VAL A 175 -4.18 3.51 7.54
CA VAL A 175 -3.43 4.43 6.69
C VAL A 175 -3.80 5.87 7.02
N MET A 176 -2.82 6.78 7.01
CA MET A 176 -3.06 8.19 7.29
C MET A 176 -3.87 8.87 6.18
N ARG A 177 -4.71 9.82 6.58
CA ARG A 177 -5.35 10.78 5.66
C ARG A 177 -4.31 11.80 5.18
N SER A 178 -4.56 12.42 4.03
CA SER A 178 -3.65 13.40 3.42
C SER A 178 -3.24 14.52 4.38
N TYR A 179 -4.18 15.15 5.09
CA TYR A 179 -3.87 16.21 6.04
C TYR A 179 -3.00 15.73 7.22
N GLN A 180 -3.18 14.48 7.67
CA GLN A 180 -2.34 13.89 8.71
C GLN A 180 -0.91 13.67 8.19
N PHE A 181 -0.79 13.21 6.94
CA PHE A 181 0.51 13.10 6.26
C PHE A 181 1.22 14.44 6.19
N TYR A 182 0.55 15.50 5.72
CA TYR A 182 1.16 16.82 5.61
C TYR A 182 1.56 17.39 6.97
N ALA A 183 0.71 17.24 7.99
CA ALA A 183 1.01 17.66 9.36
C ALA A 183 2.23 16.91 9.93
N ALA A 184 2.25 15.57 9.83
CA ALA A 184 3.35 14.76 10.33
C ALA A 184 4.67 15.09 9.62
N ASN A 185 4.63 15.31 8.30
CA ASN A 185 5.80 15.67 7.51
C ASN A 185 6.31 17.07 7.88
N ALA A 186 5.42 18.06 8.05
CA ALA A 186 5.78 19.41 8.46
C ALA A 186 6.44 19.42 9.87
N ILE A 187 5.88 18.67 10.82
CA ILE A 187 6.43 18.53 12.18
C ILE A 187 7.81 17.84 12.11
N SER A 188 7.93 16.74 11.38
CA SER A 188 9.20 16.00 11.25
C SER A 188 10.29 16.87 10.63
N ASN A 189 9.96 17.62 9.57
CA ASN A 189 10.88 18.55 8.93
C ASN A 189 11.28 19.68 9.89
N ARG A 190 10.35 20.25 10.65
CA ARG A 190 10.64 21.29 11.62
C ARG A 190 11.58 20.79 12.70
N VAL A 191 11.32 19.60 13.25
CA VAL A 191 12.20 18.96 14.24
C VAL A 191 13.60 18.72 13.68
N ALA A 192 13.70 18.23 12.47
CA ALA A 192 14.99 17.89 11.83
C ALA A 192 15.83 19.12 11.46
N THR A 193 15.19 20.25 11.14
CA THR A 193 15.87 21.46 10.66
C THR A 193 16.07 22.52 11.73
N THR A 194 15.44 22.38 12.89
CA THR A 194 15.57 23.36 13.97
C THR A 194 16.87 23.15 14.76
N ASP A 195 17.64 24.24 14.91
CA ASP A 195 18.78 24.26 15.83
C ASP A 195 18.30 24.51 17.26
N TRP A 196 18.05 23.43 17.98
CA TRP A 196 17.53 23.43 19.36
C TRP A 196 18.47 24.06 20.38
N LYS A 197 19.71 24.42 20.00
CA LYS A 197 20.69 25.09 20.85
C LYS A 197 20.55 26.61 20.84
N LYS A 198 19.76 27.17 19.93
CA LYS A 198 19.51 28.61 19.85
C LYS A 198 18.28 29.00 20.66
N PRO A 199 18.39 30.04 21.56
CA PRO A 199 17.28 30.40 22.46
C PRO A 199 16.10 31.12 21.80
N ASP A 200 16.16 31.45 20.52
CA ASP A 200 15.15 32.26 19.80
C ASP A 200 14.24 31.41 18.91
N ILE A 201 13.52 30.48 19.52
CA ILE A 201 12.39 29.84 18.84
C ILE A 201 11.11 30.50 19.33
N ARG A 202 10.67 31.54 18.64
CA ARG A 202 9.33 32.11 18.78
C ARG A 202 8.38 31.48 17.77
#